data_199f2bab95e6f30382f50a9dc18cf2c7
#
_entry.id   199f2bab95e6f30382f50a9dc18cf2c7
#
_cell.length_a   1.000
_cell.length_b   1.000
_cell.length_c   1.000
_cell.angle_alpha   90.00
_cell.angle_beta   90.00
_cell.angle_gamma   90.00
#
_symmetry.space_group_name_H-M   'P 1'
#
loop_
_entity.id
_entity.type
_entity.pdbx_description
1 polymer ?
#
loop_
_entity_poly.entity_id
_entity_poly.type
_entity_poly.pdbx_seq_one_letter_code
_entity_poly.pdbx_strand_id
1 'polypeptide(L)'
;SSAASDVYKRQVNALTIEYRATTDKATVVNLTNHGFFNLAGISTPTPTVNDHIVTINADFYTPIDEVSIPTGEITKVEGTPMDFRTPHTVGERINDKFQQLIFGAGYDHCYVLNKIENGSLDLAATCKDPKSGRIMEVYTTEAGVQLYTGNWLNGFEGAHGATFPARSAICFEAQCFPDTPNKPHFPLATLLPGDEYQQITVYKFAVEE
;
A
#
# COMPACT_ATOMS: atom_id res chain seq x y z
N SER A 1 -14.88 10.91 23.69
CA SER A 1 -14.61 9.52 23.27
C SER A 1 -14.68 9.45 21.77
N SER A 2 -13.70 8.81 21.14
CA SER A 2 -13.74 8.47 19.73
C SER A 2 -14.16 7.01 19.58
N ALA A 3 -14.95 6.70 18.55
CA ALA A 3 -15.30 5.34 18.19
C ALA A 3 -14.86 5.08 16.76
N ALA A 4 -14.15 3.99 16.53
CA ALA A 4 -13.83 3.48 15.21
C ALA A 4 -14.33 2.05 15.09
N SER A 5 -14.84 1.67 13.93
CA SER A 5 -15.27 0.32 13.64
C SER A 5 -14.72 -0.15 12.30
N ASP A 6 -14.29 -1.40 12.26
CA ASP A 6 -13.86 -2.09 11.05
C ASP A 6 -14.90 -3.14 10.69
N VAL A 7 -15.32 -3.16 9.44
CA VAL A 7 -16.23 -4.19 8.92
C VAL A 7 -15.54 -4.93 7.78
N TYR A 8 -15.36 -6.23 7.94
CA TYR A 8 -14.81 -7.10 6.91
C TYR A 8 -15.95 -7.84 6.21
N LYS A 9 -16.11 -7.62 4.91
CA LYS A 9 -17.10 -8.31 4.09
C LYS A 9 -16.36 -9.23 3.11
N ARG A 10 -16.56 -10.55 3.27
CA ARG A 10 -16.07 -11.53 2.33
C ARG A 10 -17.09 -11.67 1.19
N GLN A 11 -16.71 -11.25 0.01
CA GLN A 11 -17.47 -11.46 -1.22
C GLN A 11 -16.81 -12.56 -2.05
N VAL A 12 -17.44 -12.94 -3.18
CA VAL A 12 -16.83 -13.92 -4.10
C VAL A 12 -15.49 -13.37 -4.58
N ASN A 13 -14.40 -14.02 -4.16
CA ASN A 13 -13.01 -13.67 -4.48
C ASN A 13 -12.57 -12.25 -4.09
N ALA A 14 -13.24 -11.59 -3.13
CA ALA A 14 -12.85 -10.27 -2.66
C ALA A 14 -12.95 -10.15 -1.13
N LEU A 15 -12.02 -9.39 -0.55
CA LEU A 15 -12.05 -8.91 0.82
C LEU A 15 -12.29 -7.41 0.78
N THR A 16 -13.45 -6.98 1.26
CA THR A 16 -13.76 -5.56 1.45
C THR A 16 -13.57 -5.20 2.91
N ILE A 17 -12.84 -4.12 3.15
CA ILE A 17 -12.59 -3.54 4.47
C ILE A 17 -13.20 -2.15 4.46
N GLU A 18 -14.11 -1.90 5.38
CA GLU A 18 -14.76 -0.60 5.56
C GLU A 18 -14.44 -0.09 6.96
N TYR A 19 -13.87 1.11 7.03
CA TYR A 19 -13.57 1.81 8.29
C TYR A 19 -14.56 2.95 8.47
N ARG A 20 -15.04 3.12 9.70
CA ARG A 20 -15.85 4.27 10.11
C ARG A 20 -15.36 4.77 11.46
N ALA A 21 -15.27 6.08 11.62
CA ALA A 21 -14.91 6.70 12.89
C ALA A 21 -15.64 8.02 13.10
N THR A 22 -15.99 8.29 14.36
CA THR A 22 -16.49 9.58 14.82
C THR A 22 -15.70 10.03 16.04
N THR A 23 -15.75 11.33 16.38
CA THR A 23 -15.00 11.89 17.49
C THR A 23 -15.79 12.94 18.24
N ASP A 24 -15.51 13.13 19.53
CA ASP A 24 -16.03 14.24 20.36
C ASP A 24 -15.05 15.43 20.44
N LYS A 25 -13.82 15.28 19.94
CA LYS A 25 -12.80 16.33 19.84
C LYS A 25 -12.02 16.19 18.54
N ALA A 26 -11.55 17.30 17.98
CA ALA A 26 -10.70 17.26 16.79
C ALA A 26 -9.53 16.28 17.01
N THR A 27 -9.34 15.35 16.08
CA THR A 27 -8.30 14.33 16.14
C THR A 27 -7.79 13.99 14.74
N VAL A 28 -6.62 13.38 14.66
CA VAL A 28 -6.09 12.85 13.40
C VAL A 28 -6.53 11.39 13.27
N VAL A 29 -7.04 11.04 12.08
CA VAL A 29 -7.44 9.67 11.72
C VAL A 29 -6.84 9.33 10.36
N ASN A 30 -6.03 8.28 10.31
CA ASN A 30 -5.47 7.72 9.07
C ASN A 30 -5.35 6.20 9.27
N LEU A 31 -6.43 5.48 8.98
CA LEU A 31 -6.49 4.03 9.16
C LEU A 31 -6.06 3.34 7.87
N THR A 32 -5.40 2.19 8.00
CA THR A 32 -5.03 1.35 6.86
C THR A 32 -5.05 -0.13 7.24
N ASN A 33 -5.06 -0.99 6.24
CA ASN A 33 -4.81 -2.41 6.39
C ASN A 33 -3.37 -2.73 5.97
N HIS A 34 -2.58 -3.25 6.89
CA HIS A 34 -1.19 -3.64 6.65
C HIS A 34 -1.09 -5.16 6.40
N GLY A 35 -1.89 -5.64 5.45
CA GLY A 35 -1.85 -7.04 5.04
C GLY A 35 -0.58 -7.38 4.25
N PHE A 36 0.12 -8.45 4.66
CA PHE A 36 1.27 -8.99 3.95
C PHE A 36 0.82 -10.06 2.97
N PHE A 37 1.04 -9.83 1.68
CA PHE A 37 0.64 -10.75 0.62
C PHE A 37 1.86 -11.39 -0.05
N ASN A 38 1.72 -12.66 -0.44
CA ASN A 38 2.63 -13.33 -1.35
C ASN A 38 1.81 -14.26 -2.27
N LEU A 39 1.64 -13.85 -3.52
CA LEU A 39 0.83 -14.58 -4.49
C LEU A 39 1.49 -15.88 -4.96
N ALA A 40 2.81 -16.04 -4.77
CA ALA A 40 3.52 -17.30 -5.01
C ALA A 40 3.24 -18.35 -3.90
N GLY A 41 2.66 -17.91 -2.77
CA GLY A 41 2.33 -18.76 -1.63
C GLY A 41 3.39 -18.71 -0.52
N ILE A 42 3.13 -19.47 0.55
CA ILE A 42 3.94 -19.54 1.75
C ILE A 42 4.62 -20.91 1.82
N SER A 43 5.91 -20.93 2.09
CA SER A 43 6.73 -22.15 2.24
C SER A 43 7.91 -21.88 3.19
N THR A 44 8.84 -22.82 3.27
CA THR A 44 10.05 -22.71 4.10
C THR A 44 11.32 -22.92 3.25
N PRO A 45 12.06 -21.84 2.90
CA PRO A 45 11.70 -20.42 3.07
C PRO A 45 10.59 -19.97 2.13
N THR A 46 9.84 -18.95 2.53
CA THR A 46 8.85 -18.31 1.66
C THR A 46 9.58 -17.61 0.50
N PRO A 47 9.14 -17.78 -0.76
CA PRO A 47 9.77 -17.12 -1.90
C PRO A 47 9.64 -15.59 -1.80
N THR A 48 10.59 -14.87 -2.40
CA THR A 48 10.50 -13.41 -2.49
C THR A 48 9.41 -12.98 -3.48
N VAL A 49 8.93 -11.75 -3.31
CA VAL A 49 7.97 -11.12 -4.25
C VAL A 49 8.66 -10.42 -5.43
N ASN A 50 9.95 -10.65 -5.62
CA ASN A 50 10.72 -9.97 -6.67
C ASN A 50 10.19 -10.23 -8.09
N ASP A 51 9.65 -11.43 -8.33
CA ASP A 51 9.05 -11.81 -9.61
C ASP A 51 7.60 -11.31 -9.78
N HIS A 52 6.98 -10.76 -8.73
CA HIS A 52 5.62 -10.23 -8.82
C HIS A 52 5.60 -9.01 -9.73
N ILE A 53 4.64 -8.98 -10.64
CA ILE A 53 4.42 -7.88 -11.57
C ILE A 53 3.42 -6.91 -10.94
N VAL A 54 3.80 -5.65 -10.84
CA VAL A 54 3.00 -4.59 -10.19
C VAL A 54 2.67 -3.50 -11.19
N THR A 55 1.44 -2.97 -11.13
CA THR A 55 1.07 -1.66 -11.66
C THR A 55 0.45 -0.82 -10.58
N ILE A 56 0.66 0.50 -10.60
CA ILE A 56 0.06 1.46 -9.68
C ILE A 56 -0.49 2.64 -10.48
N ASN A 57 -1.74 2.97 -10.27
CA ASN A 57 -2.40 4.10 -10.93
C ASN A 57 -2.03 5.42 -10.25
N ALA A 58 -0.79 5.84 -10.42
CA ALA A 58 -0.25 7.05 -9.79
C ALA A 58 0.85 7.68 -10.65
N ASP A 59 0.74 8.98 -10.90
CA ASP A 59 1.78 9.76 -11.61
C ASP A 59 2.82 10.35 -10.65
N PHE A 60 2.53 10.33 -9.34
CA PHE A 60 3.37 10.93 -8.30
C PHE A 60 3.48 10.00 -7.09
N TYR A 61 4.50 10.27 -6.28
CA TYR A 61 4.69 9.67 -4.96
C TYR A 61 5.21 10.72 -3.98
N THR A 62 5.18 10.43 -2.69
CA THR A 62 5.76 11.28 -1.64
C THR A 62 7.16 10.78 -1.29
N PRO A 63 8.24 11.53 -1.60
CA PRO A 63 9.59 11.17 -1.19
C PRO A 63 9.75 11.16 0.32
N ILE A 64 10.64 10.29 0.79
CA ILE A 64 11.00 10.16 2.20
C ILE A 64 12.44 10.66 2.43
N ASP A 65 12.74 11.00 3.68
CA ASP A 65 14.09 11.26 4.16
C ASP A 65 14.79 9.98 4.63
N GLU A 66 15.98 10.11 5.18
CA GLU A 66 16.83 8.99 5.64
C GLU A 66 16.25 8.20 6.84
N VAL A 67 15.23 8.75 7.52
CA VAL A 67 14.50 8.10 8.60
C VAL A 67 13.08 7.71 8.21
N SER A 68 12.81 7.65 6.90
CA SER A 68 11.54 7.23 6.28
C SER A 68 10.35 8.14 6.56
N ILE A 69 10.59 9.41 6.87
CA ILE A 69 9.53 10.42 7.02
C ILE A 69 9.33 11.17 5.69
N PRO A 70 8.08 11.39 5.22
CA PRO A 70 7.82 12.17 4.03
C PRO A 70 8.39 13.58 4.11
N THR A 71 9.16 14.00 3.09
CA THR A 71 9.76 15.34 3.03
C THR A 71 8.72 16.45 2.89
N GLY A 72 7.54 16.11 2.38
CA GLY A 72 6.48 17.03 2.00
C GLY A 72 6.41 17.27 0.49
N GLU A 73 7.40 16.84 -0.25
CA GLU A 73 7.35 16.91 -1.71
C GLU A 73 6.36 15.90 -2.30
N ILE A 74 5.83 16.23 -3.48
CA ILE A 74 5.07 15.33 -4.34
C ILE A 74 5.83 15.28 -5.67
N THR A 75 6.47 14.15 -5.93
CA THR A 75 7.43 14.00 -7.02
C THR A 75 6.90 13.02 -8.07
N LYS A 76 7.15 13.33 -9.36
CA LYS A 76 6.76 12.47 -10.48
C LYS A 76 7.47 11.12 -10.40
N VAL A 77 6.72 10.05 -10.72
CA VAL A 77 7.31 8.71 -10.87
C VAL A 77 8.07 8.56 -12.20
N GLU A 78 7.68 9.35 -13.22
CA GLU A 78 8.19 9.26 -14.57
C GLU A 78 9.72 9.34 -14.64
N GLY A 79 10.34 8.39 -15.36
CA GLY A 79 11.78 8.33 -15.52
C GLY A 79 12.56 7.90 -14.29
N THR A 80 11.88 7.40 -13.25
CA THR A 80 12.50 6.91 -12.01
C THR A 80 12.20 5.42 -11.78
N PRO A 81 12.93 4.72 -10.91
CA PRO A 81 12.58 3.35 -10.52
C PRO A 81 11.22 3.23 -9.81
N MET A 82 10.62 4.35 -9.39
CA MET A 82 9.29 4.39 -8.76
C MET A 82 8.14 4.29 -9.77
N ASP A 83 8.41 4.29 -11.09
CA ASP A 83 7.38 4.28 -12.14
C ASP A 83 6.77 2.90 -12.34
N PHE A 84 5.61 2.65 -11.73
CA PHE A 84 4.77 1.47 -11.90
C PHE A 84 3.48 1.75 -12.69
N ARG A 85 3.42 2.83 -13.48
CA ARG A 85 2.25 3.12 -14.35
C ARG A 85 2.06 2.05 -15.42
N THR A 86 3.13 1.36 -15.78
CA THR A 86 3.13 0.17 -16.64
C THR A 86 3.62 -1.04 -15.85
N PRO A 87 3.28 -2.29 -16.27
CA PRO A 87 3.68 -3.48 -15.53
C PRO A 87 5.21 -3.63 -15.43
N HIS A 88 5.71 -3.74 -14.20
CA HIS A 88 7.11 -4.03 -13.90
C HIS A 88 7.22 -5.07 -12.79
N THR A 89 8.24 -5.92 -12.86
CA THR A 89 8.52 -6.80 -11.72
C THR A 89 9.12 -6.00 -10.57
N VAL A 90 8.78 -6.37 -9.34
CA VAL A 90 9.31 -5.72 -8.13
C VAL A 90 10.83 -5.74 -8.12
N GLY A 91 11.43 -6.89 -8.48
CA GLY A 91 12.88 -7.10 -8.44
C GLY A 91 13.67 -6.37 -9.52
N GLU A 92 13.02 -5.90 -10.59
CA GLU A 92 13.68 -5.30 -11.75
C GLU A 92 14.56 -4.11 -11.39
N ARG A 93 14.07 -3.23 -10.52
CA ARG A 93 14.69 -1.95 -10.18
C ARG A 93 14.90 -1.72 -8.69
N ILE A 94 14.45 -2.64 -7.83
CA ILE A 94 14.45 -2.46 -6.36
C ILE A 94 15.84 -2.23 -5.76
N ASN A 95 16.90 -2.62 -6.48
CA ASN A 95 18.29 -2.46 -6.05
C ASN A 95 19.02 -1.32 -6.79
N ASP A 96 18.31 -0.51 -7.55
CA ASP A 96 18.90 0.63 -8.25
C ASP A 96 19.51 1.61 -7.25
N LYS A 97 20.60 2.29 -7.68
CA LYS A 97 21.25 3.34 -6.89
C LYS A 97 20.43 4.64 -6.92
N PHE A 98 19.18 4.52 -6.54
CA PHE A 98 18.23 5.63 -6.42
C PHE A 98 18.02 5.96 -4.95
N GLN A 99 18.16 7.24 -4.57
CA GLN A 99 18.18 7.65 -3.17
C GLN A 99 16.97 7.15 -2.38
N GLN A 100 15.78 7.18 -2.95
CA GLN A 100 14.57 6.73 -2.30
C GLN A 100 14.57 5.23 -2.00
N LEU A 101 15.06 4.41 -2.93
CA LEU A 101 15.22 2.97 -2.71
C LEU A 101 16.30 2.66 -1.66
N ILE A 102 17.33 3.53 -1.56
CA ILE A 102 18.34 3.41 -0.50
C ILE A 102 17.71 3.73 0.87
N PHE A 103 16.93 4.80 0.99
CA PHE A 103 16.26 5.19 2.23
C PHE A 103 15.24 4.15 2.69
N GLY A 104 14.39 3.65 1.80
CA GLY A 104 13.38 2.61 2.09
C GLY A 104 13.93 1.19 2.15
N ALA A 105 15.24 0.97 1.91
CA ALA A 105 15.84 -0.36 1.71
C ALA A 105 15.13 -1.20 0.63
N GLY A 106 14.48 -0.54 -0.32
CA GLY A 106 13.59 -1.03 -1.34
C GLY A 106 12.37 -0.12 -1.48
N TYR A 107 11.24 -0.65 -1.94
CA TYR A 107 10.00 0.12 -1.98
C TYR A 107 9.37 0.18 -0.58
N ASP A 108 9.14 1.39 -0.10
CA ASP A 108 8.42 1.71 1.12
C ASP A 108 7.93 3.17 1.03
N HIS A 109 7.04 3.43 0.06
CA HIS A 109 6.67 4.77 -0.32
C HIS A 109 5.17 4.89 -0.59
N CYS A 110 4.61 6.05 -0.26
CA CYS A 110 3.23 6.38 -0.56
C CYS A 110 3.11 6.96 -1.97
N TYR A 111 2.31 6.31 -2.80
CA TYR A 111 1.94 6.75 -4.14
C TYR A 111 0.69 7.61 -4.08
N VAL A 112 0.70 8.72 -4.80
CA VAL A 112 -0.42 9.65 -4.95
C VAL A 112 -1.32 9.14 -6.06
N LEU A 113 -2.47 8.59 -5.70
CA LEU A 113 -3.37 7.92 -6.65
C LEU A 113 -4.04 8.91 -7.60
N ASN A 114 -4.13 8.52 -8.87
CA ASN A 114 -4.93 9.21 -9.87
C ASN A 114 -6.41 8.87 -9.63
N LYS A 115 -7.12 9.75 -8.92
CA LYS A 115 -8.53 9.58 -8.58
C LYS A 115 -9.43 10.18 -9.64
N ILE A 116 -10.53 9.50 -9.96
CA ILE A 116 -11.60 10.05 -10.84
C ILE A 116 -12.29 11.20 -10.10
N GLU A 117 -12.64 10.96 -8.83
CA GLU A 117 -13.20 11.95 -7.92
C GLU A 117 -12.66 11.67 -6.51
N ASN A 118 -12.58 12.71 -5.68
CA ASN A 118 -12.19 12.54 -4.28
C ASN A 118 -13.16 11.58 -3.58
N GLY A 119 -12.60 10.54 -2.96
CA GLY A 119 -13.37 9.52 -2.25
C GLY A 119 -14.07 8.48 -3.15
N SER A 120 -13.87 8.49 -4.48
CA SER A 120 -14.34 7.41 -5.35
C SER A 120 -13.58 6.11 -5.10
N LEU A 121 -14.27 4.99 -5.24
CA LEU A 121 -13.66 3.66 -5.13
C LEU A 121 -13.02 3.28 -6.46
N ASP A 122 -11.74 3.60 -6.64
CA ASP A 122 -11.00 3.39 -7.88
C ASP A 122 -9.93 2.32 -7.74
N LEU A 123 -9.53 1.73 -8.88
CA LEU A 123 -8.38 0.83 -8.94
C LEU A 123 -7.10 1.61 -8.62
N ALA A 124 -6.44 1.24 -7.53
CA ALA A 124 -5.18 1.81 -7.07
C ALA A 124 -3.98 1.05 -7.62
N ALA A 125 -4.02 -0.27 -7.55
CA ALA A 125 -2.89 -1.12 -7.94
C ALA A 125 -3.34 -2.51 -8.39
N THR A 126 -2.48 -3.17 -9.18
CA THR A 126 -2.56 -4.60 -9.46
C THR A 126 -1.26 -5.28 -9.09
N CYS A 127 -1.35 -6.52 -8.64
CA CYS A 127 -0.19 -7.37 -8.37
C CYS A 127 -0.47 -8.77 -8.94
N LYS A 128 0.48 -9.34 -9.67
CA LYS A 128 0.37 -10.67 -10.28
C LYS A 128 1.62 -11.48 -10.00
N ASP A 129 1.45 -12.73 -9.60
CA ASP A 129 2.52 -13.71 -9.65
C ASP A 129 2.47 -14.46 -11.00
N PRO A 130 3.49 -14.31 -11.88
CA PRO A 130 3.46 -14.90 -13.21
C PRO A 130 3.53 -16.43 -13.21
N LYS A 131 4.01 -17.05 -12.11
CA LYS A 131 4.17 -18.51 -12.03
C LYS A 131 2.87 -19.20 -11.65
N SER A 132 2.13 -18.64 -10.69
CA SER A 132 0.85 -19.22 -10.25
C SER A 132 -0.35 -18.67 -11.01
N GLY A 133 -0.19 -17.60 -11.78
CA GLY A 133 -1.27 -16.86 -12.43
C GLY A 133 -2.18 -16.09 -11.46
N ARG A 134 -1.88 -16.08 -10.15
CA ARG A 134 -2.70 -15.35 -9.18
C ARG A 134 -2.55 -13.85 -9.36
N ILE A 135 -3.69 -13.17 -9.29
CA ILE A 135 -3.80 -11.71 -9.44
C ILE A 135 -4.51 -11.16 -8.21
N MET A 136 -4.04 -10.01 -7.74
CA MET A 136 -4.71 -9.18 -6.76
C MET A 136 -4.89 -7.77 -7.32
N GLU A 137 -6.13 -7.29 -7.33
CA GLU A 137 -6.50 -5.91 -7.63
C GLU A 137 -6.82 -5.20 -6.31
N VAL A 138 -6.30 -4.00 -6.14
CA VAL A 138 -6.53 -3.16 -4.95
C VAL A 138 -7.34 -1.95 -5.36
N TYR A 139 -8.53 -1.80 -4.79
CA TYR A 139 -9.39 -0.63 -4.96
C TYR A 139 -9.47 0.11 -3.64
N THR A 140 -9.54 1.43 -3.69
CA THR A 140 -9.68 2.24 -2.47
C THR A 140 -10.35 3.57 -2.72
N THR A 141 -10.96 4.12 -1.66
CA THR A 141 -11.47 5.50 -1.62
C THR A 141 -10.39 6.50 -1.20
N GLU A 142 -9.25 6.03 -0.70
CA GLU A 142 -8.15 6.86 -0.21
C GLU A 142 -7.36 7.56 -1.32
N ALA A 143 -6.69 8.66 -0.95
CA ALA A 143 -5.89 9.47 -1.87
C ALA A 143 -4.51 8.84 -2.16
N GLY A 144 -4.04 7.94 -1.33
CA GLY A 144 -2.73 7.31 -1.46
C GLY A 144 -2.74 5.81 -1.20
N VAL A 145 -1.69 5.16 -1.66
CA VAL A 145 -1.38 3.76 -1.33
C VAL A 145 0.11 3.63 -1.06
N GLN A 146 0.46 3.11 0.12
CA GLN A 146 1.83 2.71 0.43
C GLN A 146 2.13 1.39 -0.28
N LEU A 147 3.22 1.35 -1.04
CA LEU A 147 3.84 0.13 -1.52
C LEU A 147 4.98 -0.21 -0.59
N TYR A 148 4.86 -1.32 0.14
CA TYR A 148 5.93 -1.87 0.97
C TYR A 148 6.29 -3.29 0.53
N THR A 149 7.55 -3.57 0.32
CA THR A 149 8.02 -4.85 -0.25
C THR A 149 8.66 -5.77 0.78
N GLY A 150 8.29 -5.65 2.06
CA GLY A 150 8.76 -6.54 3.11
C GLY A 150 10.27 -6.46 3.35
N ASN A 151 10.88 -5.30 3.15
CA ASN A 151 12.33 -5.09 3.17
C ASN A 151 12.97 -5.46 4.53
N TRP A 152 12.21 -5.28 5.62
CA TRP A 152 12.66 -5.51 6.99
C TRP A 152 12.26 -6.88 7.56
N LEU A 153 11.60 -7.74 6.76
CA LEU A 153 11.41 -9.13 7.14
C LEU A 153 12.77 -9.82 7.25
N ASN A 154 13.06 -10.44 8.38
CA ASN A 154 14.39 -10.95 8.69
C ASN A 154 14.38 -12.44 9.06
N GLY A 155 13.67 -13.24 8.25
CA GLY A 155 13.65 -14.69 8.40
C GLY A 155 12.93 -15.19 9.65
N PHE A 156 12.03 -14.39 10.26
CA PHE A 156 11.26 -14.84 11.41
C PHE A 156 10.33 -16.00 11.03
N GLU A 157 10.05 -16.86 12.01
CA GLU A 157 9.14 -17.98 11.84
C GLU A 157 7.68 -17.53 12.00
N GLY A 158 6.83 -18.00 11.11
CA GLY A 158 5.40 -17.81 11.15
C GLY A 158 4.64 -19.10 11.37
N ALA A 159 3.34 -19.08 11.07
CA ALA A 159 2.49 -20.26 11.20
C ALA A 159 2.98 -21.42 10.33
N HIS A 160 2.79 -22.65 10.82
CA HIS A 160 3.13 -23.91 10.12
C HIS A 160 4.62 -24.06 9.75
N GLY A 161 5.52 -23.41 10.49
CA GLY A 161 6.97 -23.48 10.25
C GLY A 161 7.42 -22.69 9.02
N ALA A 162 6.59 -21.83 8.46
CA ALA A 162 7.00 -20.95 7.39
C ALA A 162 8.03 -19.93 7.90
N THR A 163 9.02 -19.61 7.07
CA THR A 163 9.99 -18.55 7.35
C THR A 163 9.87 -17.42 6.35
N PHE A 164 10.03 -16.18 6.82
CA PHE A 164 9.83 -14.98 6.04
C PHE A 164 11.11 -14.18 5.90
N PRO A 165 11.95 -14.47 4.88
CA PRO A 165 13.12 -13.65 4.57
C PRO A 165 12.72 -12.25 4.08
N ALA A 166 13.67 -11.34 4.02
CA ALA A 166 13.46 -10.03 3.42
C ALA A 166 12.86 -10.17 2.02
N ARG A 167 11.88 -9.31 1.71
CA ARG A 167 11.16 -9.30 0.43
C ARG A 167 10.33 -10.56 0.15
N SER A 168 9.90 -11.27 1.19
CA SER A 168 8.98 -12.40 1.05
C SER A 168 7.50 -11.99 1.10
N ALA A 169 7.19 -10.71 1.17
CA ALA A 169 5.82 -10.20 1.12
C ALA A 169 5.76 -8.81 0.50
N ILE A 170 4.57 -8.45 0.01
CA ILE A 170 4.24 -7.13 -0.50
C ILE A 170 2.98 -6.63 0.22
N CYS A 171 2.95 -5.34 0.55
CA CYS A 171 1.81 -4.66 1.16
C CYS A 171 1.34 -3.53 0.26
N PHE A 172 0.03 -3.34 0.19
CA PHE A 172 -0.63 -2.20 -0.42
C PHE A 172 -1.53 -1.58 0.64
N GLU A 173 -1.05 -0.51 1.25
CA GLU A 173 -1.68 0.13 2.40
C GLU A 173 -2.38 1.40 1.94
N ALA A 174 -3.68 1.30 1.69
CA ALA A 174 -4.49 2.43 1.28
C ALA A 174 -4.70 3.38 2.47
N GLN A 175 -4.37 4.65 2.28
CA GLN A 175 -4.36 5.63 3.35
C GLN A 175 -4.30 7.06 2.82
N CYS A 176 -4.55 8.06 3.67
CA CYS A 176 -4.09 9.42 3.46
C CYS A 176 -2.55 9.45 3.51
N PHE A 177 -1.92 10.49 2.96
CA PHE A 177 -0.45 10.54 2.94
C PHE A 177 0.13 10.54 4.35
N PRO A 178 1.20 9.76 4.62
CA PRO A 178 1.88 9.79 5.90
C PRO A 178 2.38 11.19 6.25
N ASP A 179 2.46 11.52 7.54
CA ASP A 179 2.89 12.81 8.10
C ASP A 179 2.00 14.02 7.68
N THR A 180 0.80 13.77 7.17
CA THR A 180 -0.17 14.81 6.79
C THR A 180 -0.35 15.91 7.84
N PRO A 181 -0.42 15.65 9.16
CA PRO A 181 -0.58 16.71 10.16
C PRO A 181 0.51 17.76 10.15
N ASN A 182 1.70 17.41 9.69
CA ASN A 182 2.88 18.30 9.61
C ASN A 182 3.11 18.87 8.20
N LYS A 183 2.25 18.52 7.23
CA LYS A 183 2.35 18.93 5.81
C LYS A 183 1.05 19.62 5.37
N PRO A 184 0.90 20.93 5.56
CA PRO A 184 -0.39 21.64 5.35
C PRO A 184 -0.97 21.55 3.93
N HIS A 185 -0.16 21.19 2.95
CA HIS A 185 -0.57 21.02 1.55
C HIS A 185 -0.94 19.58 1.17
N PHE A 186 -0.77 18.63 2.08
CA PHE A 186 -1.27 17.27 1.92
C PHE A 186 -2.78 17.22 2.22
N PRO A 187 -3.52 16.20 1.73
CA PRO A 187 -4.92 16.01 2.09
C PRO A 187 -5.12 15.97 3.61
N LEU A 188 -6.19 16.55 4.11
CA LEU A 188 -6.46 16.60 5.54
C LEU A 188 -6.80 15.22 6.11
N ALA A 189 -6.17 14.87 7.23
CA ALA A 189 -6.49 13.70 8.02
C ALA A 189 -7.15 14.06 9.37
N THR A 190 -7.61 15.31 9.53
CA THR A 190 -8.27 15.76 10.75
C THR A 190 -9.75 15.46 10.69
N LEU A 191 -10.24 14.70 11.67
CA LEU A 191 -11.65 14.44 11.91
C LEU A 191 -12.16 15.42 12.96
N LEU A 192 -13.25 16.13 12.67
CA LEU A 192 -13.89 17.08 13.57
C LEU A 192 -15.12 16.46 14.24
N PRO A 193 -15.54 16.97 15.42
CA PRO A 193 -16.81 16.59 16.02
C PRO A 193 -17.99 16.89 15.08
N GLY A 194 -18.84 15.88 14.88
CA GLY A 194 -19.97 15.96 13.96
C GLY A 194 -19.69 15.41 12.56
N ASP A 195 -18.42 15.22 12.20
CA ASP A 195 -18.05 14.56 10.95
C ASP A 195 -17.91 13.04 11.15
N GLU A 196 -18.01 12.27 10.08
CA GLU A 196 -17.72 10.84 10.02
C GLU A 196 -16.56 10.58 9.07
N TYR A 197 -15.50 9.93 9.57
CA TYR A 197 -14.49 9.33 8.72
C TYR A 197 -15.02 8.04 8.13
N GLN A 198 -14.87 7.87 6.83
CA GLN A 198 -15.19 6.65 6.11
C GLN A 198 -14.12 6.34 5.07
N GLN A 199 -13.66 5.08 5.07
CA GLN A 199 -12.73 4.55 4.08
C GLN A 199 -13.19 3.16 3.65
N ILE A 200 -13.01 2.86 2.36
CA ILE A 200 -13.24 1.52 1.80
C ILE A 200 -11.98 1.09 1.05
N THR A 201 -11.50 -0.12 1.36
CA THR A 201 -10.45 -0.80 0.60
C THR A 201 -10.92 -2.19 0.22
N VAL A 202 -10.71 -2.57 -1.04
CA VAL A 202 -11.07 -3.88 -1.57
C VAL A 202 -9.84 -4.57 -2.15
N TYR A 203 -9.53 -5.76 -1.65
CA TYR A 203 -8.57 -6.67 -2.27
C TYR A 203 -9.37 -7.74 -3.03
N LYS A 204 -9.31 -7.71 -4.35
CA LYS A 204 -10.03 -8.64 -5.23
C LYS A 204 -9.02 -9.59 -5.86
N PHE A 205 -9.32 -10.88 -5.81
CA PHE A 205 -8.42 -11.94 -6.25
C PHE A 205 -8.96 -12.65 -7.49
N ALA A 206 -8.06 -12.98 -8.40
CA ALA A 206 -8.33 -13.73 -9.62
C ALA A 206 -7.17 -14.68 -9.93
N VAL A 207 -7.37 -15.52 -10.91
CA VAL A 207 -6.33 -16.35 -11.53
C VAL A 207 -6.44 -16.17 -13.03
N GLU A 208 -5.33 -15.87 -13.69
CA GLU A 208 -5.22 -15.88 -15.14
C GLU A 208 -5.14 -17.35 -15.60
N GLU A 209 -5.96 -17.72 -16.58
CA GLU A 209 -5.99 -19.05 -17.20
C GLU A 209 -4.85 -19.24 -18.21
#